data_1e86fb58bd0de35ee8fd671d45a36be6
#
_entry.id   1e86fb58bd0de35ee8fd671d45a36be6
#
_cell.length_a   1.000
_cell.length_b   1.000
_cell.length_c   1.000
_cell.angle_alpha   90.00
_cell.angle_beta   90.00
_cell.angle_gamma   90.00
#
_symmetry.space_group_name_H-M   'P 1'
#
loop_
_entity.id
_entity.type
_entity.pdbx_description
1 polymer ?
#
loop_
_entity_poly.entity_id
_entity_poly.type
_entity_poly.pdbx_seq_one_letter_code
_entity_poly.pdbx_strand_id
1 'polypeptide(L)' 'SALDPVATSKIEDLIDELSEDYTVIIVTHNMQQAARISDKTAVFLTGGELVEFDDTKKIFENPDNERVEDYITGKFG' A
#
# COMPACT_ATOMS: atom_id res chain seq x y z
N SER A 1 -0.11 8.63 -15.71
CA SER A 1 -0.92 9.65 -15.08
C SER A 1 -1.90 9.03 -14.11
N ALA A 2 -2.25 9.78 -13.10
CA ALA A 2 -3.18 9.31 -12.09
C ALA A 2 -4.61 9.29 -12.63
N LEU A 3 -5.41 8.33 -12.17
CA LEU A 3 -6.83 8.34 -12.42
C LEU A 3 -7.47 9.49 -11.64
N ASP A 4 -8.59 10.01 -12.14
CA ASP A 4 -9.30 11.02 -11.38
C ASP A 4 -9.90 10.40 -10.10
N PRO A 5 -10.28 11.22 -9.11
CA PRO A 5 -10.77 10.71 -7.83
C PRO A 5 -12.02 9.84 -7.95
N VAL A 6 -12.89 10.12 -8.91
CA VAL A 6 -14.11 9.32 -9.09
C VAL A 6 -13.76 7.93 -9.61
N ALA A 7 -12.91 7.85 -10.63
CA ALA A 7 -12.48 6.57 -11.19
C ALA A 7 -11.72 5.75 -10.16
N THR A 8 -10.85 6.40 -9.39
CA THR A 8 -10.10 5.73 -8.32
C THR A 8 -11.04 5.15 -7.26
N SER A 9 -12.04 5.92 -6.85
CA SER A 9 -13.02 5.48 -5.88
C SER A 9 -13.79 4.24 -6.36
N LYS A 10 -14.17 4.22 -7.63
CA LYS A 10 -14.90 3.08 -8.19
C LYS A 10 -14.04 1.83 -8.23
N ILE A 11 -12.76 1.97 -8.56
CA ILE A 11 -11.83 0.84 -8.58
C ILE A 11 -11.64 0.31 -7.16
N GLU A 12 -11.49 1.18 -6.18
CA GLU A 12 -11.32 0.78 -4.79
C GLU A 12 -12.56 0.07 -4.26
N ASP A 13 -13.74 0.55 -4.61
CA ASP A 13 -14.99 -0.12 -4.24
C ASP A 13 -15.08 -1.52 -4.84
N LEU A 14 -14.67 -1.68 -6.08
CA LEU A 14 -14.64 -2.98 -6.73
C LEU A 14 -13.67 -3.93 -6.05
N ILE A 15 -12.49 -3.44 -5.69
CA ILE A 15 -11.49 -4.25 -5.00
C ILE A 15 -12.03 -4.70 -3.64
N ASP A 16 -12.66 -3.80 -2.91
CA ASP A 16 -13.24 -4.11 -1.61
C ASP A 16 -14.30 -5.22 -1.75
N GLU A 17 -15.15 -5.11 -2.75
CA GLU A 17 -16.18 -6.11 -3.03
C GLU A 17 -15.56 -7.46 -3.40
N LEU A 18 -14.55 -7.46 -4.28
CA LEU A 18 -13.87 -8.68 -4.68
C LEU A 18 -13.15 -9.36 -3.52
N SER A 19 -12.63 -8.59 -2.58
CA SER A 19 -11.87 -9.12 -1.45
C SER A 19 -12.73 -9.97 -0.50
N GLU A 20 -14.06 -9.88 -0.61
CA GLU A 20 -14.95 -10.71 0.20
C GLU A 20 -14.85 -12.18 -0.20
N ASP A 21 -14.59 -12.45 -1.48
CA ASP A 21 -14.54 -13.82 -1.99
C ASP A 21 -13.17 -14.23 -2.52
N TYR A 22 -12.27 -13.29 -2.74
CA TYR A 22 -10.97 -13.54 -3.35
C TYR A 22 -9.85 -12.89 -2.56
N THR A 23 -8.66 -13.48 -2.66
CA THR A 23 -7.44 -12.79 -2.25
C THR A 23 -7.02 -11.87 -3.40
N VAL A 24 -6.94 -10.59 -3.12
CA VAL A 24 -6.58 -9.59 -4.13
C VAL A 24 -5.19 -9.05 -3.84
N ILE A 25 -4.33 -9.07 -4.84
CA ILE A 25 -2.97 -8.53 -4.72
C ILE A 25 -2.88 -7.32 -5.64
N ILE A 26 -2.44 -6.20 -5.08
CA ILE A 26 -2.34 -4.94 -5.80
C ILE A 26 -0.89 -4.46 -5.71
N VAL A 27 -0.34 -4.04 -6.84
CA VAL A 27 0.95 -3.39 -6.88
C VAL A 27 0.72 -1.92 -7.14
N THR A 28 1.18 -1.07 -6.24
CA THR A 28 0.99 0.38 -6.37
C THR A 28 2.14 1.12 -5.70
N HIS A 29 2.45 2.30 -6.21
CA HIS A 29 3.36 3.21 -5.53
C HIS A 29 2.58 4.33 -4.81
N ASN A 30 1.26 4.24 -4.82
CA ASN A 30 0.41 5.20 -4.11
C ASN A 30 0.19 4.70 -2.68
N MET A 31 0.94 5.24 -1.75
CA MET A 31 0.90 4.82 -0.35
C MET A 31 -0.44 5.10 0.31
N GLN A 32 -1.10 6.19 -0.05
CA GLN A 32 -2.41 6.50 0.51
C GLN A 32 -3.45 5.47 0.10
N GLN A 33 -3.39 5.03 -1.15
CA GLN A 33 -4.27 3.97 -1.63
C GLN A 33 -3.99 2.65 -0.89
N ALA A 34 -2.73 2.27 -0.77
CA ALA A 34 -2.37 1.05 -0.05
C ALA A 34 -2.86 1.09 1.40
N ALA A 35 -2.66 2.22 2.08
CA ALA A 35 -3.09 2.39 3.47
C ALA A 35 -4.61 2.26 3.62
N ARG A 36 -5.34 2.71 2.60
CA ARG A 36 -6.79 2.77 2.65
C ARG A 36 -7.47 1.44 2.36
N ILE A 37 -6.93 0.68 1.40
CA ILE A 37 -7.66 -0.46 0.86
C ILE A 37 -7.05 -1.83 1.18
N SER A 38 -5.85 -1.91 1.71
CA SER A 38 -5.22 -3.20 1.94
C SER A 38 -5.25 -3.62 3.39
N ASP A 39 -5.33 -4.93 3.61
CA ASP A 39 -5.27 -5.52 4.95
C ASP A 39 -3.83 -5.78 5.36
N LYS A 40 -3.00 -6.19 4.41
CA LYS A 40 -1.58 -6.42 4.61
C LYS A 40 -0.80 -5.69 3.53
N THR A 41 0.40 -5.26 3.87
CA THR A 41 1.24 -4.51 2.95
C THR A 41 2.65 -5.09 2.94
N ALA A 42 3.16 -5.32 1.73
CA ALA A 42 4.55 -5.69 1.51
C ALA A 42 5.25 -4.48 0.92
N VAL A 43 6.37 -4.08 1.51
CA VAL A 43 7.13 -2.93 1.04
C VAL A 43 8.39 -3.40 0.34
N PHE A 44 8.48 -3.07 -0.95
CA PHE A 44 9.65 -3.34 -1.77
C PHE A 44 10.38 -2.04 -2.03
N LEU A 45 11.67 -2.04 -1.81
CA LEU A 45 12.49 -0.86 -2.05
C LEU A 45 13.45 -1.11 -3.22
N THR A 46 14.35 -0.18 -3.44
CA THR A 46 15.26 -0.17 -4.57
C THR A 46 15.90 -1.54 -4.79
N GLY A 47 15.86 -2.00 -6.04
CA GLY A 47 16.39 -3.30 -6.40
C GLY A 47 15.42 -4.45 -6.23
N GLY A 48 14.18 -4.18 -5.85
CA GLY A 48 13.15 -5.21 -5.68
C GLY A 48 13.27 -6.00 -4.38
N GLU A 49 13.99 -5.47 -3.41
CA GLU A 49 14.16 -6.12 -2.12
C GLU A 49 12.88 -5.96 -1.29
N LEU A 50 12.34 -7.08 -0.81
CA LEU A 50 11.23 -7.06 0.15
C LEU A 50 11.82 -6.73 1.52
N VAL A 51 11.52 -5.55 2.03
CA VAL A 51 12.12 -5.09 3.30
C VAL A 51 11.20 -5.25 4.50
N GLU A 52 9.89 -5.27 4.28
CA GLU A 52 8.95 -5.49 5.38
C GLU A 52 7.61 -5.98 4.85
N PHE A 53 6.95 -6.88 5.60
CA PHE A 53 5.61 -7.35 5.27
C PHE A 53 4.85 -7.55 6.58
N ASP A 54 3.73 -6.87 6.72
CA ASP A 54 2.94 -6.95 7.94
C ASP A 54 1.55 -6.39 7.69
N ASP A 55 0.74 -6.35 8.74
CA ASP A 55 -0.54 -5.68 8.69
C ASP A 55 -0.35 -4.25 8.25
N THR A 56 -1.25 -3.78 7.39
CA THR A 56 -1.15 -2.44 6.81
C THR A 56 -1.07 -1.36 7.87
N LYS A 57 -1.89 -1.47 8.91
CA LYS A 57 -1.86 -0.50 10.00
C LYS A 57 -0.49 -0.42 10.65
N LYS A 58 0.14 -1.56 10.90
CA LYS A 58 1.47 -1.59 11.50
C LYS A 58 2.53 -0.98 10.58
N ILE A 59 2.46 -1.30 9.29
CA ILE A 59 3.41 -0.76 8.31
C ILE A 59 3.35 0.77 8.30
N PHE A 60 2.16 1.35 8.33
CA PHE A 60 2.01 2.80 8.20
C PHE A 60 2.10 3.56 9.53
N GLU A 61 1.87 2.90 10.65
CA GLU A 61 1.92 3.56 11.95
C GLU A 61 3.20 3.29 12.73
N ASN A 62 3.77 2.10 12.60
CA ASN A 62 4.94 1.72 13.37
C ASN A 62 5.74 0.62 12.67
N PRO A 63 6.35 0.93 11.52
CA PRO A 63 7.14 -0.06 10.80
C PRO A 63 8.39 -0.45 11.59
N ASP A 64 8.83 -1.70 11.42
CA ASP A 64 10.03 -2.19 12.08
C ASP A 64 11.31 -1.71 11.39
N ASN A 65 11.23 -1.46 10.08
CA ASN A 65 12.40 -1.11 9.29
C ASN A 65 12.48 0.41 9.10
N GLU A 66 13.61 1.00 9.45
CA GLU A 66 13.82 2.44 9.34
C GLU A 66 13.67 2.94 7.90
N ARG A 67 14.10 2.14 6.92
CA ARG A 67 13.97 2.52 5.51
C ARG A 67 12.50 2.60 5.09
N VAL A 68 11.67 1.75 5.66
CA VAL A 68 10.22 1.79 5.43
C VAL A 68 9.63 3.03 6.05
N GLU A 69 10.02 3.35 7.28
CA GLU A 69 9.57 4.57 7.93
C GLU A 69 9.94 5.80 7.12
N ASP A 70 11.17 5.87 6.63
CA ASP A 70 11.63 7.00 5.83
C ASP A 70 10.85 7.10 4.53
N TYR A 71 10.55 5.98 3.89
CA TYR A 71 9.79 5.95 2.66
C TYR A 71 8.37 6.47 2.88
N ILE A 72 7.72 6.02 3.94
CA ILE A 72 6.34 6.42 4.26
C ILE A 72 6.26 7.90 4.66
N THR A 73 7.25 8.38 5.40
CA THR A 73 7.25 9.77 5.87
C THR A 73 7.79 10.74 4.83
N GLY A 74 8.26 10.25 3.70
CA GLY A 74 8.77 11.09 2.63
C GLY A 74 10.14 11.71 2.90
N LYS A 75 10.94 11.07 3.74
CA LYS A 75 12.29 11.57 4.07
C LYS A 75 13.30 11.37 2.96
N PHE A 76 12.94 10.64 1.93
CA PHE A 76 13.79 10.55 0.76
C PHE A 76 13.65 11.85 -0.01
N GLY A 77 14.62 12.58 -0.02
CA GLY A 77 14.80 13.81 -0.73
C GLY A 77 13.77 14.33 -1.69
#